data_dd56779c6db9b0aae38f38261c57efba
#
_entry.id   dd56779c6db9b0aae38f38261c57efba
#
_cell.length_a   1.000
_cell.length_b   1.000
_cell.length_c   1.000
_cell.angle_alpha   90.00
_cell.angle_beta   90.00
_cell.angle_gamma   90.00
#
_symmetry.space_group_name_H-M   'P 1'
#
loop_
_entity.id
_entity.type
_entity.pdbx_description
1 polymer ?
#
loop_
_entity_poly.entity_id
_entity_poly.type
_entity_poly.pdbx_seq_one_letter_code
_entity_poly.pdbx_strand_id
1 'polypeptide(L)'
;NDVKNQITDLDAQNLNVINAQEAAAEQADSIKQGLDFFNTILNVFAGIAIFVGAFIIQNTFRILLLQRTKELSLLRALGTSKRQIYRLVISESLFMSVIGSGLGIGLGIGLAVAVKAGLQYFEFGLPDGPLVLTSEAALVGLAIGITVTILSSLLPARKASQVSPMEAIRDSVSTPKGKSLLVRLVLGSLVSTIGFGMLFGVLFKFLDLPTLSALQ
;
A
#
# COMPACT_ATOMS: atom_id res chain seq x y z
N ASN A 1 18.34 52.06 12.34
CA ASN A 1 18.72 51.53 13.67
C ASN A 1 17.97 52.24 14.81
N ASP A 2 17.74 53.56 14.74
CA ASP A 2 17.03 54.32 15.79
C ASP A 2 15.54 53.96 15.89
N VAL A 3 14.88 53.68 14.76
CA VAL A 3 13.45 53.30 14.74
C VAL A 3 13.24 51.93 15.38
N LYS A 4 14.19 51.01 15.15
CA LYS A 4 14.12 49.68 15.78
C LYS A 4 14.30 49.73 17.28
N ASN A 5 15.18 50.59 17.79
CA ASN A 5 15.39 50.76 19.21
C ASN A 5 14.20 51.47 19.89
N GLN A 6 13.58 52.46 19.23
CA GLN A 6 12.37 53.11 19.73
C GLN A 6 11.15 52.16 19.81
N ILE A 7 11.02 51.24 18.83
CA ILE A 7 9.97 50.23 18.85
C ILE A 7 10.22 49.21 19.96
N THR A 8 11.49 48.85 20.19
CA THR A 8 11.85 47.92 21.28
C THR A 8 11.63 48.49 22.67
N ASP A 9 11.80 49.80 22.84
CA ASP A 9 11.59 50.51 24.13
C ASP A 9 10.10 50.77 24.43
N LEU A 10 9.26 50.87 23.37
CA LEU A 10 7.81 51.06 23.56
C LEU A 10 7.08 49.74 23.83
N ASP A 11 7.75 48.60 23.66
CA ASP A 11 7.08 47.31 23.61
C ASP A 11 7.71 46.21 24.47
N ALA A 12 8.31 46.64 25.58
CA ALA A 12 8.86 45.72 26.59
C ALA A 12 7.79 44.77 27.20
N GLN A 13 6.55 44.87 26.78
CA GLN A 13 5.50 44.05 27.39
C GLN A 13 4.77 43.05 26.51
N ASN A 14 4.76 43.09 25.17
CA ASN A 14 4.01 42.04 24.43
C ASN A 14 4.18 41.97 22.92
N LEU A 15 5.16 42.54 22.26
CA LEU A 15 5.35 42.35 20.83
C LEU A 15 6.62 41.55 20.53
N ASN A 16 6.42 40.28 20.21
CA ASN A 16 7.46 39.45 19.59
C ASN A 16 7.74 40.04 18.19
N VAL A 17 8.74 40.88 18.06
CA VAL A 17 9.20 41.36 16.75
C VAL A 17 9.89 40.16 16.06
N ILE A 18 9.09 39.35 15.44
CA ILE A 18 9.56 38.23 14.64
C ILE A 18 10.31 38.80 13.43
N ASN A 19 11.58 38.50 13.32
CA ASN A 19 12.40 38.93 12.19
C ASN A 19 11.79 38.30 10.93
N ALA A 20 11.80 39.00 9.79
CA ALA A 20 11.24 38.47 8.52
C ALA A 20 11.79 37.06 8.15
N GLN A 21 13.01 36.75 8.58
CA GLN A 21 13.61 35.44 8.43
C GLN A 21 12.99 34.38 9.36
N GLU A 22 12.64 34.73 10.59
CA GLU A 22 11.97 33.84 11.53
C GLU A 22 10.52 33.55 11.08
N ALA A 23 9.80 34.58 10.62
CA ALA A 23 8.46 34.42 10.08
C ALA A 23 8.45 33.55 8.81
N ALA A 24 9.45 33.70 7.94
CA ALA A 24 9.62 32.84 6.76
C ALA A 24 9.98 31.40 7.15
N ALA A 25 10.78 31.20 8.20
CA ALA A 25 11.11 29.87 8.70
C ALA A 25 9.89 29.18 9.35
N GLU A 26 9.11 29.90 10.16
CA GLU A 26 7.86 29.37 10.75
C GLU A 26 6.82 29.00 9.68
N GLN A 27 6.69 29.81 8.61
CA GLN A 27 5.82 29.48 7.50
C GLN A 27 6.32 28.25 6.74
N ALA A 28 7.63 28.15 6.48
CA ALA A 28 8.23 26.99 5.83
C ALA A 28 8.04 25.72 6.66
N ASP A 29 8.19 25.80 7.99
CA ASP A 29 7.98 24.66 8.89
C ASP A 29 6.49 24.25 8.96
N SER A 30 5.57 25.20 8.95
CA SER A 30 4.13 24.92 8.89
C SER A 30 3.73 24.21 7.59
N ILE A 31 4.26 24.68 6.45
CA ILE A 31 4.06 24.05 5.14
C ILE A 31 4.66 22.64 5.15
N LYS A 32 5.86 22.48 5.69
CA LYS A 32 6.54 21.18 5.77
C LYS A 32 5.77 20.20 6.64
N GLN A 33 5.25 20.63 7.79
CA GLN A 33 4.38 19.79 8.63
C GLN A 33 3.11 19.38 7.90
N GLY A 34 2.48 20.29 7.14
CA GLY A 34 1.34 19.97 6.29
C GLY A 34 1.67 18.92 5.23
N LEU A 35 2.82 19.07 4.55
CA LEU A 35 3.28 18.11 3.54
C LEU A 35 3.61 16.74 4.15
N ASP A 36 4.25 16.70 5.33
CA ASP A 36 4.57 15.46 6.04
C ASP A 36 3.30 14.71 6.46
N PHE A 37 2.28 15.44 6.85
CA PHE A 37 0.96 14.89 7.13
C PHE A 37 0.34 14.22 5.90
N PHE A 38 0.28 14.92 4.77
CA PHE A 38 -0.22 14.36 3.51
C PHE A 38 0.58 13.13 3.08
N ASN A 39 1.90 13.20 3.18
CA ASN A 39 2.77 12.07 2.86
C ASN A 39 2.48 10.86 3.75
N THR A 40 2.27 11.06 5.04
CA THR A 40 1.90 10.00 5.99
C THR A 40 0.57 9.35 5.60
N ILE A 41 -0.46 10.16 5.32
CA ILE A 41 -1.76 9.64 4.87
C ILE A 41 -1.61 8.83 3.57
N LEU A 42 -0.92 9.37 2.58
CA LEU A 42 -0.71 8.69 1.30
C LEU A 42 0.02 7.36 1.48
N ASN A 43 1.04 7.31 2.35
CA ASN A 43 1.76 6.07 2.66
C ASN A 43 0.88 5.03 3.36
N VAL A 44 0.01 5.45 4.28
CA VAL A 44 -0.97 4.56 4.92
C VAL A 44 -1.95 4.00 3.89
N PHE A 45 -2.49 4.86 3.03
CA PHE A 45 -3.36 4.43 1.93
C PHE A 45 -2.66 3.45 0.98
N ALA A 46 -1.42 3.74 0.60
CA ALA A 46 -0.60 2.85 -0.22
C ALA A 46 -0.41 1.48 0.46
N GLY A 47 -0.12 1.45 1.76
CA GLY A 47 -0.01 0.23 2.54
C GLY A 47 -1.30 -0.60 2.55
N ILE A 48 -2.44 0.06 2.75
CA ILE A 48 -3.76 -0.59 2.70
C ILE A 48 -4.03 -1.14 1.29
N ALA A 49 -3.75 -0.36 0.25
CA ALA A 49 -3.94 -0.77 -1.14
C ALA A 49 -3.09 -1.99 -1.50
N ILE A 50 -1.82 -2.02 -1.07
CA ILE A 50 -0.92 -3.16 -1.24
C ILE A 50 -1.47 -4.39 -0.52
N PHE A 51 -1.95 -4.25 0.72
CA PHE A 51 -2.50 -5.36 1.49
C PHE A 51 -3.76 -5.94 0.84
N VAL A 52 -4.70 -5.09 0.45
CA VAL A 52 -5.94 -5.50 -0.24
C VAL A 52 -5.61 -6.13 -1.60
N GLY A 53 -4.68 -5.52 -2.35
CA GLY A 53 -4.20 -6.05 -3.63
C GLY A 53 -3.56 -7.43 -3.48
N ALA A 54 -2.69 -7.63 -2.49
CA ALA A 54 -2.09 -8.92 -2.18
C ALA A 54 -3.14 -10.00 -1.87
N PHE A 55 -4.17 -9.64 -1.12
CA PHE A 55 -5.28 -10.55 -0.80
C PHE A 55 -6.10 -10.93 -2.04
N ILE A 56 -6.40 -9.96 -2.90
CA ILE A 56 -7.11 -10.19 -4.17
C ILE A 56 -6.28 -11.11 -5.07
N ILE A 57 -4.99 -10.80 -5.24
CA ILE A 57 -4.06 -11.63 -6.04
C ILE A 57 -4.01 -13.05 -5.51
N GLN A 58 -3.84 -13.25 -4.21
CA GLN A 58 -3.82 -14.57 -3.58
C GLN A 58 -5.12 -15.35 -3.83
N ASN A 59 -6.25 -14.68 -3.73
CA ASN A 59 -7.56 -15.30 -3.92
C ASN A 59 -7.78 -15.69 -5.39
N THR A 60 -7.40 -14.81 -6.33
CA THR A 60 -7.49 -15.04 -7.77
C THR A 60 -6.60 -16.22 -8.19
N PHE A 61 -5.34 -16.26 -7.77
CA PHE A 61 -4.44 -17.39 -8.05
C PHE A 61 -4.98 -18.70 -7.47
N ARG A 62 -5.57 -18.66 -6.28
CA ARG A 62 -6.20 -19.83 -5.69
C ARG A 62 -7.34 -20.37 -6.56
N ILE A 63 -8.23 -19.50 -7.04
CA ILE A 63 -9.37 -19.88 -7.89
C ILE A 63 -8.85 -20.42 -9.22
N LEU A 64 -7.91 -19.72 -9.87
CA LEU A 64 -7.33 -20.13 -11.13
C LEU A 64 -6.68 -21.51 -11.04
N LEU A 65 -5.90 -21.79 -10.00
CA LEU A 65 -5.25 -23.07 -9.81
C LEU A 65 -6.23 -24.19 -9.47
N LEU A 66 -7.32 -23.89 -8.78
CA LEU A 66 -8.40 -24.87 -8.57
C LEU A 66 -9.08 -25.26 -9.89
N GLN A 67 -9.30 -24.30 -10.79
CA GLN A 67 -9.85 -24.59 -12.12
C GLN A 67 -8.93 -25.46 -12.96
N ARG A 68 -7.60 -25.29 -12.84
CA ARG A 68 -6.56 -26.06 -13.56
C ARG A 68 -6.11 -27.33 -12.84
N THR A 69 -6.76 -27.73 -11.75
CA THR A 69 -6.35 -28.89 -10.95
C THR A 69 -6.28 -30.18 -11.77
N LYS A 70 -7.25 -30.41 -12.67
CA LYS A 70 -7.26 -31.60 -13.56
C LYS A 70 -6.06 -31.62 -14.51
N GLU A 71 -5.72 -30.50 -15.12
CA GLU A 71 -4.55 -30.36 -16.02
C GLU A 71 -3.25 -30.64 -15.27
N LEU A 72 -3.08 -30.05 -14.08
CA LEU A 72 -1.90 -30.23 -13.23
C LEU A 72 -1.76 -31.67 -12.74
N SER A 73 -2.89 -32.34 -12.46
CA SER A 73 -2.91 -33.76 -12.07
C SER A 73 -2.52 -34.67 -13.24
N LEU A 74 -2.99 -34.40 -14.47
CA LEU A 74 -2.57 -35.11 -15.67
C LEU A 74 -1.08 -34.95 -15.94
N LEU A 75 -0.53 -33.76 -15.84
CA LEU A 75 0.91 -33.51 -15.95
C LEU A 75 1.70 -34.34 -14.94
N ARG A 76 1.19 -34.48 -13.71
CA ARG A 76 1.82 -35.33 -12.70
C ARG A 76 1.71 -36.82 -13.02
N ALA A 77 0.60 -37.27 -13.58
CA ALA A 77 0.45 -38.66 -14.04
C ALA A 77 1.44 -38.99 -15.16
N LEU A 78 1.77 -38.02 -16.02
CA LEU A 78 2.80 -38.11 -17.06
C LEU A 78 4.24 -38.00 -16.52
N GLY A 79 4.44 -37.91 -15.20
CA GLY A 79 5.77 -37.93 -14.60
C GLY A 79 6.35 -36.56 -14.20
N THR A 80 5.59 -35.47 -14.36
CA THR A 80 6.05 -34.12 -13.92
C THR A 80 6.24 -34.06 -12.42
N SER A 81 7.38 -33.59 -11.97
CA SER A 81 7.70 -33.46 -10.53
C SER A 81 6.95 -32.28 -9.89
N LYS A 82 6.73 -32.35 -8.56
CA LYS A 82 6.14 -31.24 -7.78
C LYS A 82 6.90 -29.93 -7.97
N ARG A 83 8.23 -29.99 -8.06
CA ARG A 83 9.09 -28.83 -8.23
C ARG A 83 8.92 -28.18 -9.60
N GLN A 84 8.66 -28.96 -10.63
CA GLN A 84 8.40 -28.44 -11.99
C GLN A 84 7.06 -27.71 -12.05
N ILE A 85 5.99 -28.28 -11.47
CA ILE A 85 4.69 -27.61 -11.38
C ILE A 85 4.80 -26.30 -10.56
N TYR A 86 5.50 -26.34 -9.42
CA TYR A 86 5.72 -25.14 -8.62
C TYR A 86 6.43 -24.05 -9.41
N ARG A 87 7.52 -24.39 -10.12
CA ARG A 87 8.25 -23.45 -10.96
C ARG A 87 7.40 -22.91 -12.11
N LEU A 88 6.57 -23.74 -12.73
CA LEU A 88 5.65 -23.34 -13.79
C LEU A 88 4.68 -22.25 -13.27
N VAL A 89 4.05 -22.47 -12.12
CA VAL A 89 3.12 -21.51 -11.54
C VAL A 89 3.83 -20.21 -11.13
N ILE A 90 5.03 -20.30 -10.56
CA ILE A 90 5.79 -19.10 -10.18
C ILE A 90 6.28 -18.33 -11.41
N SER A 91 6.69 -18.99 -12.49
CA SER A 91 7.07 -18.29 -13.72
C SER A 91 5.87 -17.59 -14.38
N GLU A 92 4.68 -18.20 -14.34
CA GLU A 92 3.45 -17.58 -14.79
C GLU A 92 3.10 -16.34 -13.93
N SER A 93 3.21 -16.45 -12.60
CA SER A 93 2.98 -15.31 -11.71
C SER A 93 4.00 -14.19 -11.89
N LEU A 94 5.26 -14.52 -12.18
CA LEU A 94 6.30 -13.54 -12.48
C LEU A 94 5.98 -12.76 -13.77
N PHE A 95 5.60 -13.47 -14.84
CA PHE A 95 5.22 -12.84 -16.09
C PHE A 95 4.03 -11.89 -15.91
N MET A 96 2.98 -12.36 -15.22
CA MET A 96 1.81 -11.54 -14.91
C MET A 96 2.15 -10.33 -14.00
N SER A 97 3.10 -10.49 -13.07
CA SER A 97 3.51 -9.40 -12.20
C SER A 97 4.22 -8.27 -12.94
N VAL A 98 5.08 -8.61 -13.90
CA VAL A 98 5.79 -7.60 -14.71
C VAL A 98 4.80 -6.79 -15.55
N ILE A 99 3.88 -7.48 -16.23
CA ILE A 99 2.84 -6.79 -17.03
C ILE A 99 1.92 -5.96 -16.14
N GLY A 100 1.42 -6.55 -15.05
CA GLY A 100 0.50 -5.86 -14.13
C GLY A 100 1.14 -4.66 -13.45
N SER A 101 2.40 -4.77 -13.01
CA SER A 101 3.13 -3.64 -12.42
C SER A 101 3.43 -2.55 -13.44
N GLY A 102 3.78 -2.91 -14.68
CA GLY A 102 3.98 -1.93 -15.75
C GLY A 102 2.70 -1.16 -16.08
N LEU A 103 1.58 -1.87 -16.22
CA LEU A 103 0.27 -1.24 -16.43
C LEU A 103 -0.15 -0.39 -15.22
N GLY A 104 0.09 -0.87 -14.00
CA GLY A 104 -0.19 -0.13 -12.77
C GLY A 104 0.58 1.19 -12.68
N ILE A 105 1.86 1.19 -13.01
CA ILE A 105 2.69 2.39 -13.08
C ILE A 105 2.12 3.35 -14.15
N GLY A 106 1.83 2.84 -15.34
CA GLY A 106 1.27 3.66 -16.42
C GLY A 106 -0.06 4.32 -16.04
N LEU A 107 -0.98 3.56 -15.42
CA LEU A 107 -2.24 4.09 -14.93
C LEU A 107 -2.05 5.07 -13.76
N GLY A 108 -1.10 4.80 -12.87
CA GLY A 108 -0.76 5.71 -11.76
C GLY A 108 -0.25 7.06 -12.26
N ILE A 109 0.64 7.05 -13.25
CA ILE A 109 1.14 8.27 -13.90
C ILE A 109 -0.02 9.01 -14.60
N GLY A 110 -0.84 8.29 -15.35
CA GLY A 110 -2.00 8.87 -16.04
C GLY A 110 -2.97 9.53 -15.06
N LEU A 111 -3.24 8.88 -13.92
CA LEU A 111 -4.08 9.43 -12.87
C LEU A 111 -3.45 10.69 -12.23
N ALA A 112 -2.15 10.67 -11.97
CA ALA A 112 -1.44 11.83 -11.41
C ALA A 112 -1.51 13.04 -12.35
N VAL A 113 -1.34 12.82 -13.66
CA VAL A 113 -1.51 13.87 -14.69
C VAL A 113 -2.94 14.39 -14.71
N ALA A 114 -3.93 13.49 -14.68
CA ALA A 114 -5.33 13.87 -14.71
C ALA A 114 -5.74 14.69 -13.47
N VAL A 115 -5.29 14.28 -12.28
CA VAL A 115 -5.53 15.01 -11.02
C VAL A 115 -4.90 16.39 -11.09
N LYS A 116 -3.64 16.50 -11.54
CA LYS A 116 -2.96 17.78 -11.69
C LYS A 116 -3.70 18.70 -12.65
N ALA A 117 -4.08 18.20 -13.83
CA ALA A 117 -4.84 18.97 -14.81
C ALA A 117 -6.20 19.45 -14.26
N GLY A 118 -6.89 18.58 -13.50
CA GLY A 118 -8.14 18.96 -12.83
C GLY A 118 -7.95 20.07 -11.82
N LEU A 119 -6.93 19.98 -10.97
CA LEU A 119 -6.62 21.00 -9.95
C LEU A 119 -6.24 22.34 -10.58
N GLN A 120 -5.52 22.33 -11.70
CA GLN A 120 -5.22 23.54 -12.48
C GLN A 120 -6.49 24.15 -13.10
N TYR A 121 -7.38 23.32 -13.64
CA TYR A 121 -8.64 23.78 -14.22
C TYR A 121 -9.56 24.50 -13.20
N PHE A 122 -9.53 24.06 -11.94
CA PHE A 122 -10.30 24.67 -10.84
C PHE A 122 -9.55 25.82 -10.14
N GLU A 123 -8.42 26.29 -10.66
CA GLU A 123 -7.62 27.41 -10.13
C GLU A 123 -7.26 27.26 -8.63
N PHE A 124 -6.95 26.04 -8.18
CA PHE A 124 -6.59 25.76 -6.78
C PHE A 124 -5.24 26.36 -6.36
N GLY A 125 -4.67 27.28 -7.15
CA GLY A 125 -3.46 28.04 -6.77
C GLY A 125 -2.20 27.18 -6.60
N LEU A 126 -2.16 25.99 -7.20
CA LEU A 126 -0.97 25.12 -7.16
C LEU A 126 0.16 25.72 -7.99
N PRO A 127 1.38 25.72 -7.49
CA PRO A 127 2.55 26.17 -8.26
C PRO A 127 2.66 25.39 -9.58
N ASP A 128 2.90 26.08 -10.67
CA ASP A 128 3.18 25.49 -11.98
C ASP A 128 4.56 24.81 -11.95
N GLY A 129 4.62 23.59 -11.42
CA GLY A 129 5.82 22.76 -11.42
C GLY A 129 5.68 21.57 -12.36
N PRO A 130 6.77 21.12 -13.03
CA PRO A 130 6.72 19.88 -13.80
C PRO A 130 6.41 18.69 -12.86
N LEU A 131 5.65 17.69 -13.37
CA LEU A 131 5.55 16.40 -12.69
C LEU A 131 6.93 15.74 -12.70
N VAL A 132 7.56 15.66 -11.55
CA VAL A 132 8.86 14.99 -11.41
C VAL A 132 8.62 13.50 -11.30
N LEU A 133 8.60 12.82 -12.44
CA LEU A 133 8.59 11.36 -12.51
C LEU A 133 10.02 10.86 -12.31
N THR A 134 10.35 10.55 -11.07
CA THR A 134 11.66 9.98 -10.76
C THR A 134 11.71 8.52 -11.21
N SER A 135 12.73 8.14 -11.96
CA SER A 135 12.96 6.73 -12.33
C SER A 135 13.04 5.81 -11.12
N GLU A 136 13.52 6.31 -9.99
CA GLU A 136 13.51 5.59 -8.70
C GLU A 136 12.10 5.21 -8.25
N ALA A 137 11.13 6.10 -8.33
CA ALA A 137 9.75 5.82 -7.94
C ALA A 137 9.14 4.72 -8.82
N ALA A 138 9.42 4.74 -10.12
CA ALA A 138 8.97 3.71 -11.05
C ALA A 138 9.62 2.35 -10.74
N LEU A 139 10.93 2.32 -10.47
CA LEU A 139 11.65 1.10 -10.09
C LEU A 139 11.17 0.53 -8.76
N VAL A 140 10.96 1.37 -7.75
CA VAL A 140 10.42 0.96 -6.46
C VAL A 140 9.01 0.41 -6.61
N GLY A 141 8.14 1.07 -7.38
CA GLY A 141 6.79 0.61 -7.67
C GLY A 141 6.79 -0.75 -8.39
N LEU A 142 7.68 -0.94 -9.37
CA LEU A 142 7.87 -2.20 -10.07
C LEU A 142 8.34 -3.31 -9.12
N ALA A 143 9.34 -3.02 -8.30
CA ALA A 143 9.88 -3.97 -7.31
C ALA A 143 8.81 -4.40 -6.29
N ILE A 144 8.04 -3.45 -5.76
CA ILE A 144 6.93 -3.73 -4.83
C ILE A 144 5.87 -4.60 -5.52
N GLY A 145 5.42 -4.22 -6.71
CA GLY A 145 4.39 -4.96 -7.45
C GLY A 145 4.80 -6.40 -7.75
N ILE A 146 6.03 -6.62 -8.21
CA ILE A 146 6.57 -7.96 -8.46
C ILE A 146 6.67 -8.75 -7.15
N THR A 147 7.24 -8.16 -6.11
CA THR A 147 7.44 -8.83 -4.81
C THR A 147 6.12 -9.25 -4.20
N VAL A 148 5.14 -8.34 -4.14
CA VAL A 148 3.81 -8.61 -3.59
C VAL A 148 3.11 -9.73 -4.37
N THR A 149 3.16 -9.69 -5.71
CA THR A 149 2.53 -10.71 -6.55
C THR A 149 3.17 -12.08 -6.34
N ILE A 150 4.50 -12.16 -6.32
CA ILE A 150 5.21 -13.41 -6.08
C ILE A 150 4.89 -13.96 -4.69
N LEU A 151 4.98 -13.14 -3.64
CA LEU A 151 4.66 -13.57 -2.27
C LEU A 151 3.22 -14.07 -2.15
N SER A 152 2.27 -13.38 -2.78
CA SER A 152 0.85 -13.76 -2.78
C SER A 152 0.59 -15.08 -3.53
N SER A 153 1.39 -15.39 -4.55
CA SER A 153 1.28 -16.64 -5.34
C SER A 153 1.98 -17.85 -4.70
N LEU A 154 2.91 -17.64 -3.75
CA LEU A 154 3.69 -18.74 -3.15
C LEU A 154 2.82 -19.80 -2.49
N LEU A 155 1.85 -19.39 -1.67
CA LEU A 155 0.96 -20.32 -0.96
C LEU A 155 0.04 -21.10 -1.90
N PRO A 156 -0.65 -20.47 -2.86
CA PRO A 156 -1.41 -21.18 -3.88
C PRO A 156 -0.55 -22.13 -4.72
N ALA A 157 0.63 -21.68 -5.17
CA ALA A 157 1.54 -22.47 -5.98
C ALA A 157 2.02 -23.75 -5.25
N ARG A 158 2.36 -23.63 -3.96
CA ARG A 158 2.71 -24.81 -3.14
C ARG A 158 1.57 -25.80 -3.04
N LYS A 159 0.33 -25.33 -2.84
CA LYS A 159 -0.85 -26.22 -2.78
C LYS A 159 -1.11 -26.90 -4.12
N ALA A 160 -1.03 -26.17 -5.22
CA ALA A 160 -1.20 -26.71 -6.55
C ALA A 160 -0.15 -27.79 -6.89
N SER A 161 1.10 -27.60 -6.46
CA SER A 161 2.16 -28.59 -6.69
C SER A 161 1.99 -29.90 -5.90
N GLN A 162 1.12 -29.92 -4.88
CA GLN A 162 0.87 -31.08 -4.02
C GLN A 162 -0.32 -31.93 -4.46
N VAL A 163 -1.05 -31.51 -5.51
CA VAL A 163 -2.22 -32.24 -6.02
C VAL A 163 -1.82 -33.68 -6.38
N SER A 164 -2.61 -34.64 -5.92
CA SER A 164 -2.39 -36.07 -6.22
C SER A 164 -2.88 -36.43 -7.62
N PRO A 165 -2.19 -37.31 -8.39
CA PRO A 165 -2.69 -37.81 -9.66
C PRO A 165 -4.06 -38.52 -9.55
N MET A 166 -4.34 -39.15 -8.42
CA MET A 166 -5.61 -39.80 -8.10
C MET A 166 -6.77 -38.84 -7.90
N GLU A 167 -6.49 -37.58 -7.53
CA GLU A 167 -7.52 -36.57 -7.25
C GLU A 167 -8.21 -36.07 -8.54
N ALA A 168 -7.54 -36.21 -9.68
CA ALA A 168 -8.13 -35.94 -11.00
C ALA A 168 -9.24 -36.92 -11.40
N ILE A 169 -9.19 -38.13 -10.87
CA ILE A 169 -10.12 -39.24 -11.21
C ILE A 169 -11.30 -39.25 -10.21
N ARG A 170 -11.08 -38.72 -9.01
CA ARG A 170 -12.14 -38.60 -7.99
C ARG A 170 -12.82 -37.23 -8.11
N ASP A 171 -14.04 -37.25 -8.60
CA ASP A 171 -14.94 -36.08 -8.65
C ASP A 171 -15.42 -35.66 -7.21
N SER A 172 -14.62 -35.89 -6.18
CA SER A 172 -14.97 -35.57 -4.80
C SER A 172 -14.52 -34.16 -4.45
N VAL A 173 -15.46 -33.24 -4.49
CA VAL A 173 -15.40 -31.98 -3.77
C VAL A 173 -15.10 -32.29 -2.30
N SER A 174 -13.85 -32.26 -1.91
CA SER A 174 -13.47 -32.38 -0.50
C SER A 174 -13.90 -31.09 0.23
N THR A 175 -15.02 -31.19 0.93
CA THR A 175 -15.46 -30.17 1.88
C THR A 175 -14.34 -29.87 2.88
N PRO A 176 -13.97 -28.60 3.08
CA PRO A 176 -12.92 -28.25 4.02
C PRO A 176 -13.29 -28.69 5.44
N LYS A 177 -12.47 -29.52 6.06
CA LYS A 177 -12.65 -29.97 7.44
C LYS A 177 -12.68 -28.74 8.37
N GLY A 178 -13.69 -28.66 9.26
CA GLY A 178 -14.04 -27.50 10.09
C GLY A 178 -12.92 -26.89 10.95
N LYS A 179 -11.82 -27.59 11.23
CA LYS A 179 -10.64 -27.05 11.93
C LYS A 179 -9.92 -25.91 11.17
N SER A 180 -10.05 -25.88 9.84
CA SER A 180 -9.44 -24.81 9.03
C SER A 180 -10.23 -23.50 9.09
N LEU A 181 -11.52 -23.55 9.45
CA LEU A 181 -12.39 -22.38 9.55
C LEU A 181 -12.09 -21.58 10.83
N LEU A 182 -11.92 -22.25 11.97
CA LEU A 182 -11.56 -21.60 13.24
C LEU A 182 -10.20 -20.91 13.17
N VAL A 183 -9.18 -21.57 12.60
CA VAL A 183 -7.85 -20.98 12.43
C VAL A 183 -7.90 -19.74 11.52
N ARG A 184 -8.71 -19.76 10.46
CA ARG A 184 -8.89 -18.61 9.58
C ARG A 184 -9.64 -17.45 10.25
N LEU A 185 -10.67 -17.76 11.04
CA LEU A 185 -11.39 -16.76 11.83
C LEU A 185 -10.46 -16.10 12.85
N VAL A 186 -9.69 -16.90 13.60
CA VAL A 186 -8.75 -16.38 14.59
C VAL A 186 -7.63 -15.56 13.93
N LEU A 187 -7.02 -16.04 12.87
CA LEU A 187 -6.00 -15.28 12.13
C LEU A 187 -6.58 -14.02 11.47
N GLY A 188 -7.76 -14.11 10.87
CA GLY A 188 -8.46 -12.98 10.28
C GLY A 188 -8.85 -11.92 11.32
N SER A 189 -9.37 -12.33 12.47
CA SER A 189 -9.70 -11.40 13.56
C SER A 189 -8.45 -10.75 14.15
N LEU A 190 -7.35 -11.50 14.30
CA LEU A 190 -6.08 -11.00 14.84
C LEU A 190 -5.45 -9.96 13.90
N VAL A 191 -5.42 -10.23 12.60
CA VAL A 191 -4.93 -9.27 11.58
C VAL A 191 -5.85 -8.05 11.51
N SER A 192 -7.18 -8.25 11.59
CA SER A 192 -8.16 -7.15 11.62
C SER A 192 -7.98 -6.28 12.85
N THR A 193 -7.78 -6.88 14.03
CA THR A 193 -7.59 -6.15 15.29
C THR A 193 -6.28 -5.35 15.29
N ILE A 194 -5.19 -5.94 14.76
CA ILE A 194 -3.91 -5.24 14.61
C ILE A 194 -4.05 -4.09 13.61
N GLY A 195 -4.70 -4.31 12.46
CA GLY A 195 -4.94 -3.28 11.46
C GLY A 195 -5.79 -2.12 12.00
N PHE A 196 -6.89 -2.44 12.68
CA PHE A 196 -7.73 -1.45 13.36
C PHE A 196 -6.98 -0.72 14.49
N GLY A 197 -6.20 -1.44 15.30
CA GLY A 197 -5.38 -0.86 16.37
C GLY A 197 -4.33 0.10 15.84
N MET A 198 -3.70 -0.24 14.72
CA MET A 198 -2.70 0.61 14.07
C MET A 198 -3.35 1.87 13.46
N LEU A 199 -4.50 1.71 12.84
CA LEU A 199 -5.30 2.80 12.25
C LEU A 199 -5.82 3.75 13.35
N PHE A 200 -6.34 3.20 14.44
CA PHE A 200 -6.77 3.96 15.62
C PHE A 200 -5.60 4.64 16.32
N GLY A 201 -4.44 3.97 16.45
CA GLY A 201 -3.23 4.55 17.05
C GLY A 201 -2.70 5.75 16.26
N VAL A 202 -2.70 5.66 14.92
CA VAL A 202 -2.35 6.79 14.05
C VAL A 202 -3.39 7.89 14.13
N LEU A 203 -4.69 7.54 14.13
CA LEU A 203 -5.79 8.50 14.24
C LEU A 203 -5.78 9.22 15.60
N PHE A 204 -5.54 8.51 16.70
CA PHE A 204 -5.45 9.11 18.05
C PHE A 204 -4.17 9.91 18.25
N LYS A 205 -3.04 9.50 17.70
CA LYS A 205 -1.82 10.31 17.70
C LYS A 205 -2.00 11.60 16.89
N PHE A 206 -2.91 11.57 15.91
CA PHE A 206 -3.28 12.71 15.08
C PHE A 206 -4.36 13.60 15.72
N LEU A 207 -5.28 12.97 16.46
CA LEU A 207 -6.23 13.61 17.37
C LEU A 207 -5.57 13.84 18.74
N ASP A 208 -4.28 14.14 18.80
CA ASP A 208 -3.69 14.71 20.02
C ASP A 208 -4.46 15.99 20.33
N LEU A 209 -5.60 15.74 20.97
CA LEU A 209 -6.54 16.76 21.40
C LEU A 209 -5.85 17.52 22.52
N PRO A 210 -5.34 18.72 22.25
CA PRO A 210 -4.91 19.62 23.33
C PRO A 210 -6.11 20.08 24.18
N THR A 211 -7.29 19.50 23.94
CA THR A 211 -8.56 19.95 24.51
C THR A 211 -8.94 19.27 25.83
N LEU A 212 -8.29 18.18 26.23
CA LEU A 212 -8.59 17.57 27.54
C LEU A 212 -7.73 18.08 28.69
N SER A 213 -6.59 18.73 28.41
CA SER A 213 -5.80 19.39 29.45
C SER A 213 -6.24 20.87 29.74
N ALA A 214 -7.13 21.39 28.91
CA ALA A 214 -7.68 22.75 29.09
C ALA A 214 -9.00 22.79 29.90
N LEU A 215 -9.50 21.62 30.35
CA LEU A 215 -10.74 21.45 31.10
C LEU A 215 -10.51 20.99 32.55
N GLN A 216 -9.29 20.99 33.05
CA GLN A 216 -8.93 20.91 34.46
C GLN A 216 -8.30 22.21 34.93
#